data_21f6bea27bf29dde7cf608e607e6f0d0
#
_entry.id   21f6bea27bf29dde7cf608e607e6f0d0
#
_cell.length_a   1.000
_cell.length_b   1.000
_cell.length_c   1.000
_cell.angle_alpha   90.00
_cell.angle_beta   90.00
_cell.angle_gamma   90.00
#
_symmetry.space_group_name_H-M   'P 1'
#
loop_
_entity.id
_entity.type
_entity.pdbx_description
1 polymer ?
#
loop_
_entity_poly.entity_id
_entity_poly.type
_entity_poly.pdbx_seq_one_letter_code
_entity_poly.pdbx_strand_id
1 'polypeptide(L)'
;MKNLYKYIFAAMLTLTTATSCSDFLDESPKGVIDEDKAFSRPDEMVTSAYAMLGDCWYSYPFNLWPYGDLSSDDCLKGGSGTTDTGYHPMEIWSTMTSTSGEFDELWYRLYCAVSRCNRALLSLEQYGNTKLGEETCKQRIAEVKFLRAHFYFKLSTMIRQVPWIDENVVKNKLQEQTRNDEFTYEQLFDKIIADFKEAYDVLPEVQKDKNRANKIAAASYLAKCYLTLAYGDGYEATNGYDHINKEYMQKVVEYTNVVKNSPNYGYLEDYGDIFLPEEKNSKESIFAVQTSDYKNDNTTFGRANWSNVLNGVWGMWSCGWDFHKPSQDLVSAFKTKNGLPEFDDYNKTIDYPVNGKPNAQTWDPRLFHTVGMPTFPYKYEPEYTLTKANSRTPNTYGYYCSMKEVPQRSKGETYNGSWHAFAMNDYVIRYTDVMLMRAEALIETDNLAEARSIINDIRQRAKNSVDKHIAYAENQCDIALYPESYFQNKETARKCLRWERRLELAMENGRYFDLRRWGIASKTLNAYFANEQKDVYDGQTYATYLKDAHYTAGKNEFYPIPYNQLYYVPGLYKQNKNY
;
A
#
# COMPACT_ATOMS: atom_id res chain seq x y z
N MET A 1 -22.31 46.08 -69.48
CA MET A 1 -23.20 45.50 -68.48
C MET A 1 -22.88 44.05 -68.09
N LYS A 2 -22.41 43.16 -68.95
CA LYS A 2 -22.07 41.76 -68.57
C LYS A 2 -20.93 41.57 -67.59
N ASN A 3 -20.00 42.50 -67.47
CA ASN A 3 -18.87 42.38 -66.53
C ASN A 3 -19.18 42.91 -65.10
N LEU A 4 -20.16 43.81 -64.97
CA LEU A 4 -20.59 44.36 -63.69
C LEU A 4 -21.32 43.31 -62.85
N TYR A 5 -22.11 42.44 -63.47
CA TYR A 5 -22.77 41.32 -62.76
C TYR A 5 -21.81 40.26 -62.25
N LYS A 6 -20.64 40.06 -62.89
CA LYS A 6 -19.63 39.12 -62.46
C LYS A 6 -18.92 39.62 -61.18
N TYR A 7 -18.69 40.91 -61.04
CA TYR A 7 -18.07 41.50 -59.84
C TYR A 7 -19.05 41.60 -58.67
N ILE A 8 -20.35 41.86 -58.97
CA ILE A 8 -21.40 41.83 -57.93
C ILE A 8 -21.62 40.40 -57.40
N PHE A 9 -21.58 39.38 -58.29
CA PHE A 9 -21.72 37.99 -57.88
C PHE A 9 -20.49 37.48 -57.10
N ALA A 10 -19.30 37.90 -57.49
CA ALA A 10 -18.06 37.60 -56.75
C ALA A 10 -18.01 38.32 -55.39
N ALA A 11 -18.50 39.57 -55.31
CA ALA A 11 -18.58 40.31 -54.05
C ALA A 11 -19.66 39.74 -53.10
N MET A 12 -20.79 39.25 -53.62
CA MET A 12 -21.78 38.53 -52.80
C MET A 12 -21.29 37.18 -52.32
N LEU A 13 -20.48 36.42 -53.09
CA LEU A 13 -19.90 35.17 -52.65
C LEU A 13 -18.83 35.35 -51.59
N THR A 14 -18.09 36.45 -51.62
CA THR A 14 -17.09 36.80 -50.58
C THR A 14 -17.69 37.36 -49.30
N LEU A 15 -18.86 37.97 -49.36
CA LEU A 15 -19.57 38.45 -48.14
C LEU A 15 -20.30 37.30 -47.40
N THR A 16 -20.68 36.21 -48.08
CA THR A 16 -21.32 35.04 -47.42
C THR A 16 -20.31 34.07 -46.78
N THR A 17 -19.03 34.19 -47.11
CA THR A 17 -17.99 33.38 -46.45
C THR A 17 -17.37 34.06 -45.21
N ALA A 18 -17.72 35.32 -44.90
CA ALA A 18 -17.23 36.07 -43.77
C ALA A 18 -18.11 35.97 -42.50
N THR A 19 -19.31 35.35 -42.62
CA THR A 19 -20.08 34.92 -41.45
C THR A 19 -19.78 33.43 -41.20
N SER A 20 -18.50 33.13 -41.01
CA SER A 20 -18.09 31.86 -40.47
C SER A 20 -18.61 31.77 -39.05
N CYS A 21 -19.44 30.81 -38.79
CA CYS A 21 -20.02 30.49 -37.52
C CYS A 21 -18.93 30.24 -36.48
N SER A 22 -18.48 31.29 -35.80
CA SER A 22 -17.72 31.13 -34.55
C SER A 22 -18.53 30.32 -33.52
N ASP A 23 -19.84 30.56 -33.48
CA ASP A 23 -20.78 29.90 -32.57
C ASP A 23 -20.98 28.38 -32.84
N PHE A 24 -20.67 27.89 -34.06
CA PHE A 24 -20.79 26.45 -34.36
C PHE A 24 -19.57 25.64 -33.84
N LEU A 25 -18.44 26.28 -33.64
CA LEU A 25 -17.23 25.66 -33.09
C LEU A 25 -17.18 25.78 -31.57
N ASP A 26 -18.00 26.64 -30.95
CA ASP A 26 -18.09 26.85 -29.51
C ASP A 26 -19.22 26.03 -28.85
N GLU A 27 -19.87 25.11 -29.56
CA GLU A 27 -20.79 24.16 -28.89
C GLU A 27 -20.02 23.24 -27.99
N SER A 28 -20.23 23.36 -26.68
CA SER A 28 -19.73 22.40 -25.70
C SER A 28 -20.17 20.99 -26.11
N PRO A 29 -19.27 19.98 -26.13
CA PRO A 29 -19.63 18.62 -26.52
C PRO A 29 -20.80 18.11 -25.66
N LYS A 30 -21.86 17.63 -26.32
CA LYS A 30 -23.04 17.12 -25.60
C LYS A 30 -22.65 15.89 -24.79
N GLY A 31 -22.96 15.89 -23.50
CA GLY A 31 -22.65 14.79 -22.59
C GLY A 31 -21.29 14.90 -21.90
N VAL A 32 -20.53 15.97 -22.11
CA VAL A 32 -19.28 16.28 -21.40
C VAL A 32 -19.50 17.53 -20.55
N ILE A 33 -19.04 17.51 -19.33
CA ILE A 33 -18.97 18.70 -18.49
C ILE A 33 -17.70 19.45 -18.88
N ASP A 34 -17.82 20.69 -19.36
CA ASP A 34 -16.65 21.52 -19.65
C ASP A 34 -15.86 21.82 -18.38
N GLU A 35 -14.59 22.20 -18.54
CA GLU A 35 -13.66 22.38 -17.45
C GLU A 35 -14.13 23.45 -16.46
N ASP A 36 -14.65 24.58 -16.94
CA ASP A 36 -15.11 25.69 -16.09
C ASP A 36 -16.36 25.29 -15.28
N LYS A 37 -17.27 24.53 -15.89
CA LYS A 37 -18.44 23.99 -15.19
C LYS A 37 -18.05 22.96 -14.14
N ALA A 38 -17.10 22.08 -14.45
CA ALA A 38 -16.57 21.12 -13.47
C ALA A 38 -15.90 21.86 -12.32
N PHE A 39 -15.08 22.85 -12.62
CA PHE A 39 -14.34 23.63 -11.63
C PHE A 39 -15.24 24.44 -10.70
N SER A 40 -16.41 24.87 -11.16
CA SER A 40 -17.42 25.56 -10.34
C SER A 40 -18.23 24.66 -9.39
N ARG A 41 -17.88 23.36 -9.29
CA ARG A 41 -18.53 22.33 -8.46
C ARG A 41 -17.54 21.75 -7.45
N PRO A 42 -17.23 22.47 -6.37
CA PRO A 42 -16.13 22.11 -5.47
C PRO A 42 -16.28 20.73 -4.82
N ASP A 43 -17.48 20.28 -4.44
CA ASP A 43 -17.68 18.96 -3.82
C ASP A 43 -17.48 17.80 -4.80
N GLU A 44 -17.80 18.01 -6.09
CA GLU A 44 -17.50 17.04 -7.15
C GLU A 44 -15.99 16.97 -7.42
N MET A 45 -15.27 18.10 -7.32
CA MET A 45 -13.81 18.12 -7.43
C MET A 45 -13.15 17.36 -6.26
N VAL A 46 -13.67 17.51 -5.05
CA VAL A 46 -13.24 16.69 -3.89
C VAL A 46 -13.48 15.22 -4.14
N THR A 47 -14.66 14.85 -4.64
CA THR A 47 -14.97 13.46 -5.01
C THR A 47 -14.00 12.92 -6.07
N SER A 48 -13.62 13.76 -7.05
CA SER A 48 -12.61 13.41 -8.06
C SER A 48 -11.22 13.14 -7.45
N ALA A 49 -10.84 13.82 -6.37
CA ALA A 49 -9.60 13.54 -5.64
C ALA A 49 -9.68 12.21 -4.88
N TYR A 50 -10.80 11.91 -4.21
CA TYR A 50 -11.05 10.60 -3.58
C TYR A 50 -11.03 9.44 -4.58
N ALA A 51 -11.56 9.63 -5.78
CA ALA A 51 -11.59 8.60 -6.82
C ALA A 51 -10.18 8.09 -7.18
N MET A 52 -9.14 8.91 -6.98
CA MET A 52 -7.76 8.49 -7.22
C MET A 52 -7.23 7.45 -6.22
N LEU A 53 -7.85 7.28 -5.07
CA LEU A 53 -7.46 6.20 -4.14
C LEU A 53 -7.62 4.81 -4.77
N GLY A 54 -8.63 4.65 -5.61
CA GLY A 54 -8.93 3.41 -6.31
C GLY A 54 -8.47 3.37 -7.77
N ASP A 55 -7.77 4.38 -8.26
CA ASP A 55 -7.21 4.40 -9.62
C ASP A 55 -5.96 3.52 -9.68
N CYS A 56 -6.16 2.22 -9.52
CA CYS A 56 -5.09 1.24 -9.56
C CYS A 56 -5.32 0.19 -10.66
N TRP A 57 -4.23 -0.37 -11.14
CA TRP A 57 -4.18 -1.43 -12.13
C TRP A 57 -2.97 -2.32 -11.88
N TYR A 58 -2.84 -3.43 -12.59
CA TYR A 58 -1.66 -4.29 -12.42
C TYR A 58 -0.32 -3.57 -12.66
N SER A 59 -0.30 -2.54 -13.52
CA SER A 59 0.91 -1.74 -13.80
C SER A 59 1.21 -0.69 -12.72
N TYR A 60 0.22 -0.26 -11.95
CA TYR A 60 0.36 0.76 -10.91
C TYR A 60 -0.52 0.47 -9.69
N PRO A 61 -0.25 -0.61 -8.96
CA PRO A 61 -1.03 -0.97 -7.79
C PRO A 61 -0.80 0.03 -6.66
N PHE A 62 -1.79 0.86 -6.38
CA PHE A 62 -1.66 1.91 -5.36
C PHE A 62 -1.52 1.38 -3.93
N ASN A 63 -1.83 0.13 -3.67
CA ASN A 63 -1.50 -0.54 -2.41
C ASN A 63 -0.01 -0.86 -2.26
N LEU A 64 0.77 -0.72 -3.34
CA LEU A 64 2.22 -0.86 -3.36
C LEU A 64 2.74 -2.28 -3.05
N TRP A 65 1.96 -3.34 -3.27
CA TRP A 65 2.42 -4.71 -2.97
C TRP A 65 3.75 -5.10 -3.67
N PRO A 66 4.05 -4.67 -4.93
CA PRO A 66 5.33 -4.98 -5.53
C PRO A 66 6.49 -4.25 -4.85
N TYR A 67 6.21 -3.09 -4.27
CA TYR A 67 7.21 -2.21 -3.67
C TYR A 67 7.42 -2.47 -2.17
N GLY A 68 6.42 -3.03 -1.51
CA GLY A 68 6.44 -3.31 -0.09
C GLY A 68 6.74 -4.77 0.25
N ASP A 69 5.99 -5.70 -0.33
CA ASP A 69 6.12 -7.13 -0.01
C ASP A 69 7.04 -7.86 -0.98
N LEU A 70 6.84 -7.71 -2.31
CA LEU A 70 7.69 -8.38 -3.30
C LEU A 70 9.16 -7.95 -3.19
N SER A 71 9.40 -6.71 -2.82
CA SER A 71 10.76 -6.18 -2.59
C SER A 71 11.36 -6.60 -1.26
N SER A 72 10.75 -7.55 -0.55
CA SER A 72 11.14 -8.03 0.78
C SER A 72 11.40 -9.54 0.80
N ASP A 73 11.58 -10.06 2.01
CA ASP A 73 11.75 -11.49 2.32
C ASP A 73 10.40 -12.23 2.52
N ASP A 74 9.27 -11.55 2.39
CA ASP A 74 7.95 -12.14 2.66
C ASP A 74 7.26 -12.70 1.41
N CYS A 75 7.67 -12.29 0.20
CA CYS A 75 6.88 -12.51 -0.99
C CYS A 75 7.71 -12.86 -2.23
N LEU A 76 7.17 -13.75 -3.06
CA LEU A 76 7.59 -14.03 -4.43
C LEU A 76 6.58 -13.43 -5.41
N LYS A 77 7.04 -13.06 -6.61
CA LYS A 77 6.21 -12.40 -7.62
C LYS A 77 4.99 -13.21 -8.03
N GLY A 78 5.18 -14.48 -8.35
CA GLY A 78 4.12 -15.30 -8.92
C GLY A 78 3.90 -15.09 -10.43
N GLY A 79 2.70 -15.43 -10.91
CA GLY A 79 2.34 -15.32 -12.32
C GLY A 79 2.86 -16.45 -13.20
N SER A 80 3.05 -16.20 -14.51
CA SER A 80 3.43 -17.23 -15.49
C SER A 80 4.94 -17.41 -15.65
N GLY A 81 5.75 -16.60 -14.98
CA GLY A 81 7.21 -16.66 -15.05
C GLY A 81 7.84 -15.31 -14.71
N THR A 82 9.16 -15.20 -14.80
CA THR A 82 9.89 -13.99 -14.42
C THR A 82 9.67 -12.81 -15.37
N THR A 83 9.12 -13.01 -16.55
CA THR A 83 9.03 -12.01 -17.64
C THR A 83 7.61 -11.53 -17.95
N ASP A 84 6.59 -11.99 -17.26
CA ASP A 84 5.19 -11.68 -17.57
C ASP A 84 4.71 -10.29 -17.10
N THR A 85 5.47 -9.63 -16.24
CA THR A 85 5.27 -8.24 -15.80
C THR A 85 6.61 -7.57 -15.56
N GLY A 86 6.60 -6.23 -15.45
CA GLY A 86 7.79 -5.44 -15.10
C GLY A 86 8.25 -5.55 -13.65
N TYR A 87 7.68 -6.44 -12.82
CA TYR A 87 7.97 -6.48 -11.38
C TYR A 87 9.19 -7.32 -10.98
N HIS A 88 9.71 -8.16 -11.85
CA HIS A 88 10.86 -9.01 -11.53
C HIS A 88 12.10 -8.24 -11.03
N PRO A 89 12.45 -7.06 -11.56
CA PRO A 89 13.55 -6.27 -11.00
C PRO A 89 13.36 -5.84 -9.53
N MET A 90 12.11 -5.71 -9.06
CA MET A 90 11.80 -5.41 -7.64
C MET A 90 12.04 -6.61 -6.75
N GLU A 91 11.83 -7.82 -7.28
CA GLU A 91 12.05 -9.08 -6.57
C GLU A 91 13.54 -9.38 -6.39
N ILE A 92 14.37 -9.15 -7.42
CA ILE A 92 15.78 -9.54 -7.41
C ILE A 92 16.76 -8.37 -7.16
N TRP A 93 16.34 -7.13 -7.29
CA TRP A 93 17.10 -5.88 -7.10
C TRP A 93 18.33 -5.68 -7.99
N SER A 94 19.06 -6.73 -8.33
CA SER A 94 20.32 -6.68 -9.10
C SER A 94 20.19 -6.02 -10.47
N THR A 95 19.02 -6.15 -11.11
CA THR A 95 18.71 -5.58 -12.44
C THR A 95 17.93 -4.27 -12.38
N MET A 96 17.75 -3.69 -11.17
CA MET A 96 16.98 -2.47 -10.98
C MET A 96 17.63 -1.25 -11.65
N THR A 97 16.90 -0.60 -12.55
CA THR A 97 17.28 0.62 -13.26
C THR A 97 16.12 1.59 -13.38
N SER A 98 16.35 2.81 -13.86
CA SER A 98 15.30 3.80 -14.09
C SER A 98 14.28 3.42 -15.19
N THR A 99 14.58 2.38 -15.97
CA THR A 99 13.66 1.82 -16.98
C THR A 99 13.00 0.54 -16.52
N SER A 100 13.25 0.10 -15.27
CA SER A 100 12.69 -1.13 -14.71
C SER A 100 11.26 -0.95 -14.24
N GLY A 101 10.52 -2.04 -14.30
CA GLY A 101 9.18 -2.13 -13.72
C GLY A 101 8.17 -1.17 -14.32
N GLU A 102 7.13 -0.97 -13.55
CA GLU A 102 5.99 -0.12 -13.93
C GLU A 102 6.06 1.25 -13.20
N PHE A 103 7.28 1.75 -12.92
CA PHE A 103 7.46 2.98 -12.13
C PHE A 103 6.90 4.21 -12.79
N ASP A 104 7.05 4.31 -14.12
CA ASP A 104 6.65 5.49 -14.87
C ASP A 104 5.14 5.72 -14.78
N GLU A 105 4.36 4.66 -14.98
CA GLU A 105 2.91 4.74 -14.87
C GLU A 105 2.46 5.04 -13.44
N LEU A 106 3.09 4.41 -12.43
CA LEU A 106 2.78 4.68 -11.03
C LEU A 106 3.12 6.13 -10.63
N TRP A 107 4.29 6.63 -11.04
CA TRP A 107 4.67 8.04 -10.86
C TRP A 107 3.63 8.97 -11.47
N TYR A 108 3.31 8.75 -12.75
CA TYR A 108 2.34 9.56 -13.48
C TYR A 108 0.98 9.57 -12.79
N ARG A 109 0.47 8.42 -12.38
CA ARG A 109 -0.84 8.31 -11.71
C ARG A 109 -0.86 8.95 -10.32
N LEU A 110 0.21 8.83 -9.56
CA LEU A 110 0.32 9.52 -8.26
C LEU A 110 0.35 11.04 -8.45
N TYR A 111 1.02 11.55 -9.50
CA TYR A 111 0.96 12.98 -9.82
C TYR A 111 -0.39 13.41 -10.41
N CYS A 112 -1.08 12.56 -11.14
CA CYS A 112 -2.48 12.81 -11.50
C CYS A 112 -3.35 12.97 -10.24
N ALA A 113 -3.12 12.17 -9.22
CA ALA A 113 -3.83 12.27 -7.95
C ALA A 113 -3.51 13.60 -7.22
N VAL A 114 -2.24 13.97 -7.14
CA VAL A 114 -1.81 15.29 -6.61
C VAL A 114 -2.46 16.43 -7.39
N SER A 115 -2.47 16.35 -8.73
CA SER A 115 -3.10 17.36 -9.59
C SER A 115 -4.60 17.51 -9.29
N ARG A 116 -5.34 16.41 -9.11
CA ARG A 116 -6.76 16.48 -8.73
C ARG A 116 -6.96 17.09 -7.35
N CYS A 117 -6.08 16.79 -6.39
CA CYS A 117 -6.10 17.45 -5.08
C CYS A 117 -5.90 18.97 -5.22
N ASN A 118 -4.89 19.42 -5.96
CA ASN A 118 -4.61 20.85 -6.15
C ASN A 118 -5.76 21.56 -6.86
N ARG A 119 -6.36 20.95 -7.88
CA ARG A 119 -7.54 21.52 -8.56
C ARG A 119 -8.75 21.58 -7.64
N ALA A 120 -8.97 20.60 -6.79
CA ALA A 120 -10.04 20.64 -5.78
C ALA A 120 -9.81 21.77 -4.77
N LEU A 121 -8.56 21.99 -4.30
CA LEU A 121 -8.22 23.10 -3.41
C LEU A 121 -8.50 24.46 -4.06
N LEU A 122 -8.08 24.66 -5.31
CA LEU A 122 -8.35 25.89 -6.05
C LEU A 122 -9.85 26.13 -6.27
N SER A 123 -10.61 25.08 -6.57
CA SER A 123 -12.07 25.16 -6.70
C SER A 123 -12.74 25.51 -5.37
N LEU A 124 -12.27 24.92 -4.26
CA LEU A 124 -12.74 25.25 -2.91
C LEU A 124 -12.39 26.70 -2.50
N GLU A 125 -11.18 27.17 -2.83
CA GLU A 125 -10.76 28.56 -2.62
C GLU A 125 -11.74 29.54 -3.31
N GLN A 126 -12.11 29.25 -4.54
CA GLN A 126 -12.91 30.17 -5.36
C GLN A 126 -14.41 30.04 -5.10
N TYR A 127 -14.93 28.86 -4.93
CA TYR A 127 -16.38 28.58 -4.91
C TYR A 127 -16.87 27.92 -3.62
N GLY A 128 -15.97 27.40 -2.77
CA GLY A 128 -16.34 26.55 -1.65
C GLY A 128 -17.30 27.22 -0.67
N ASN A 129 -16.99 28.42 -0.20
CA ASN A 129 -17.83 29.13 0.78
C ASN A 129 -19.23 29.44 0.23
N THR A 130 -19.32 29.83 -1.04
CA THR A 130 -20.60 30.15 -1.69
C THR A 130 -21.44 28.93 -2.00
N LYS A 131 -20.82 27.81 -2.32
CA LYS A 131 -21.52 26.58 -2.74
C LYS A 131 -21.81 25.62 -1.59
N LEU A 132 -20.94 25.55 -0.58
CA LEU A 132 -21.00 24.56 0.50
C LEU A 132 -21.24 25.17 1.88
N GLY A 133 -21.02 26.48 2.05
CA GLY A 133 -20.93 27.15 3.35
C GLY A 133 -19.54 26.98 3.97
N GLU A 134 -19.21 27.90 4.90
CA GLU A 134 -17.86 28.04 5.47
C GLU A 134 -17.36 26.78 6.17
N GLU A 135 -18.17 26.19 7.04
CA GLU A 135 -17.78 25.00 7.82
C GLU A 135 -17.52 23.78 6.91
N THR A 136 -18.43 23.51 5.97
CA THR A 136 -18.26 22.40 5.02
C THR A 136 -17.06 22.64 4.11
N CYS A 137 -16.86 23.88 3.64
CA CYS A 137 -15.71 24.23 2.82
C CYS A 137 -14.40 23.96 3.56
N LYS A 138 -14.27 24.40 4.82
CA LYS A 138 -13.12 24.16 5.67
C LYS A 138 -12.85 22.65 5.85
N GLN A 139 -13.89 21.87 6.09
CA GLN A 139 -13.78 20.43 6.21
C GLN A 139 -13.30 19.78 4.90
N ARG A 140 -13.84 20.19 3.74
CA ARG A 140 -13.42 19.67 2.43
C ARG A 140 -11.97 20.02 2.08
N ILE A 141 -11.51 21.22 2.43
CA ILE A 141 -10.09 21.59 2.28
C ILE A 141 -9.21 20.62 3.09
N ALA A 142 -9.56 20.36 4.33
CA ALA A 142 -8.81 19.44 5.20
C ALA A 142 -8.80 18.01 4.67
N GLU A 143 -9.91 17.51 4.10
CA GLU A 143 -9.98 16.21 3.45
C GLU A 143 -9.05 16.14 2.23
N VAL A 144 -9.05 17.17 1.37
CA VAL A 144 -8.22 17.18 0.16
C VAL A 144 -6.73 17.28 0.51
N LYS A 145 -6.37 18.04 1.53
CA LYS A 145 -4.99 18.09 2.05
C LYS A 145 -4.56 16.73 2.60
N PHE A 146 -5.42 16.03 3.34
CA PHE A 146 -5.15 14.65 3.76
C PHE A 146 -4.84 13.75 2.56
N LEU A 147 -5.64 13.81 1.50
CA LEU A 147 -5.42 13.01 0.29
C LEU A 147 -4.11 13.36 -0.41
N ARG A 148 -3.80 14.66 -0.54
CA ARG A 148 -2.53 15.10 -1.13
C ARG A 148 -1.33 14.60 -0.34
N ALA A 149 -1.39 14.72 0.97
CA ALA A 149 -0.35 14.20 1.87
C ALA A 149 -0.20 12.67 1.74
N HIS A 150 -1.30 11.93 1.61
CA HIS A 150 -1.28 10.48 1.37
C HIS A 150 -0.53 10.12 0.07
N PHE A 151 -0.81 10.82 -1.04
CA PHE A 151 -0.12 10.55 -2.30
C PHE A 151 1.37 10.94 -2.25
N TYR A 152 1.70 12.07 -1.63
CA TYR A 152 3.08 12.48 -1.43
C TYR A 152 3.83 11.56 -0.47
N PHE A 153 3.19 11.05 0.57
CA PHE A 153 3.78 10.05 1.46
C PHE A 153 4.19 8.79 0.68
N LYS A 154 3.34 8.29 -0.21
CA LYS A 154 3.67 7.16 -1.10
C LYS A 154 4.86 7.49 -2.01
N LEU A 155 4.82 8.61 -2.72
CA LEU A 155 5.91 9.06 -3.59
C LEU A 155 7.24 9.17 -2.84
N SER A 156 7.26 9.86 -1.70
CA SER A 156 8.48 10.10 -0.92
C SER A 156 9.01 8.83 -0.27
N THR A 157 8.11 7.93 0.15
CA THR A 157 8.51 6.64 0.72
C THR A 157 9.18 5.75 -0.33
N MET A 158 8.74 5.78 -1.58
CA MET A 158 9.36 4.99 -2.66
C MET A 158 10.61 5.66 -3.22
N ILE A 159 10.54 6.95 -3.57
CA ILE A 159 11.52 7.62 -4.42
C ILE A 159 12.42 8.59 -3.65
N ARG A 160 12.13 8.89 -2.41
CA ARG A 160 12.82 9.82 -1.52
C ARG A 160 12.50 11.29 -1.83
N GLN A 161 13.15 11.90 -2.81
CA GLN A 161 12.96 13.31 -3.16
C GLN A 161 12.19 13.45 -4.47
N VAL A 162 11.06 14.12 -4.38
CA VAL A 162 10.13 14.34 -5.49
C VAL A 162 9.75 15.82 -5.55
N PRO A 163 9.40 16.37 -6.72
CA PRO A 163 8.98 17.76 -6.82
C PRO A 163 7.69 17.99 -6.02
N TRP A 164 7.69 19.01 -5.16
CA TRP A 164 6.50 19.42 -4.43
C TRP A 164 5.68 20.40 -5.27
N ILE A 165 4.55 19.94 -5.78
CA ILE A 165 3.61 20.71 -6.59
C ILE A 165 2.33 20.88 -5.80
N ASP A 166 2.11 22.06 -5.23
CA ASP A 166 0.89 22.42 -4.51
C ASP A 166 -0.01 23.35 -5.35
N GLU A 167 -1.13 23.77 -4.78
CA GLU A 167 -2.09 24.69 -5.44
C GLU A 167 -1.45 26.03 -5.79
N ASN A 168 -0.45 26.50 -5.03
CA ASN A 168 0.24 27.75 -5.31
C ASN A 168 1.18 27.62 -6.50
N VAL A 169 1.89 26.50 -6.61
CA VAL A 169 2.72 26.18 -7.79
C VAL A 169 1.84 26.13 -9.04
N VAL A 170 0.66 25.49 -8.95
CA VAL A 170 -0.29 25.41 -10.07
C VAL A 170 -0.84 26.79 -10.44
N LYS A 171 -1.29 27.59 -9.45
CA LYS A 171 -1.84 28.94 -9.63
C LYS A 171 -0.85 29.87 -10.33
N ASN A 172 0.44 29.74 -10.00
CA ASN A 172 1.51 30.57 -10.56
C ASN A 172 2.17 29.97 -11.81
N LYS A 173 1.70 28.80 -12.31
CA LYS A 173 2.22 28.10 -13.49
C LYS A 173 3.73 27.77 -13.41
N LEU A 174 4.16 27.31 -12.23
CA LEU A 174 5.57 27.01 -11.93
C LEU A 174 5.92 25.52 -12.03
N GLN A 175 5.00 24.65 -12.46
CA GLN A 175 5.19 23.19 -12.47
C GLN A 175 6.44 22.77 -13.24
N GLU A 176 6.68 23.39 -14.40
CA GLU A 176 7.82 23.09 -15.27
C GLU A 176 9.17 23.63 -14.75
N GLN A 177 9.15 24.35 -13.62
CA GLN A 177 10.32 24.91 -12.96
C GLN A 177 10.59 24.26 -11.61
N THR A 178 9.66 23.45 -11.10
CA THR A 178 9.74 22.82 -9.78
C THR A 178 10.70 21.64 -9.81
N ARG A 179 11.75 21.74 -9.00
CA ARG A 179 12.80 20.72 -8.92
C ARG A 179 12.46 19.67 -7.88
N ASN A 180 12.95 18.43 -8.06
CA ASN A 180 12.80 17.39 -7.03
C ASN A 180 13.79 17.52 -5.87
N ASP A 181 14.88 18.30 -6.04
CA ASP A 181 15.89 18.57 -5.02
C ASP A 181 15.76 19.96 -4.36
N GLU A 182 14.60 20.60 -4.51
CA GLU A 182 14.34 21.89 -3.87
C GLU A 182 14.28 21.76 -2.34
N PHE A 183 13.78 20.64 -1.84
CA PHE A 183 13.67 20.32 -0.43
C PHE A 183 14.53 19.11 -0.07
N THR A 184 15.13 19.12 1.13
CA THR A 184 15.69 17.91 1.72
C THR A 184 14.57 16.89 1.98
N TYR A 185 14.90 15.63 2.26
CA TYR A 185 13.91 14.61 2.60
C TYR A 185 13.06 15.01 3.82
N GLU A 186 13.69 15.55 4.86
CA GLU A 186 13.01 16.03 6.06
C GLU A 186 12.08 17.21 5.74
N GLN A 187 12.55 18.23 5.00
CA GLN A 187 11.73 19.37 4.59
C GLN A 187 10.54 18.98 3.71
N LEU A 188 10.68 17.95 2.88
CA LEU A 188 9.57 17.41 2.11
C LEU A 188 8.52 16.77 3.05
N PHE A 189 9.00 16.03 4.05
CA PHE A 189 8.11 15.48 5.08
C PHE A 189 7.45 16.56 5.93
N ASP A 190 8.10 17.70 6.20
CA ASP A 190 7.46 18.84 6.90
C ASP A 190 6.22 19.33 6.14
N LYS A 191 6.27 19.36 4.80
CA LYS A 191 5.11 19.74 3.98
C LYS A 191 3.99 18.70 4.06
N ILE A 192 4.35 17.41 3.99
CA ILE A 192 3.42 16.28 4.13
C ILE A 192 2.76 16.31 5.52
N ILE A 193 3.56 16.53 6.56
CA ILE A 193 3.11 16.65 7.95
C ILE A 193 2.18 17.86 8.12
N ALA A 194 2.48 18.99 7.48
CA ALA A 194 1.63 20.18 7.56
C ALA A 194 0.22 19.93 7.01
N ASP A 195 0.10 19.24 5.87
CA ASP A 195 -1.19 18.87 5.30
C ASP A 195 -1.95 17.86 6.20
N PHE A 196 -1.28 16.85 6.75
CA PHE A 196 -1.90 15.93 7.71
C PHE A 196 -2.27 16.63 9.03
N LYS A 197 -1.46 17.60 9.47
CA LYS A 197 -1.74 18.36 10.70
C LYS A 197 -3.00 19.23 10.57
N GLU A 198 -3.19 19.87 9.43
CA GLU A 198 -4.42 20.61 9.15
C GLU A 198 -5.64 19.67 9.13
N ALA A 199 -5.50 18.49 8.52
CA ALA A 199 -6.54 17.48 8.55
C ALA A 199 -6.85 17.03 9.99
N TYR A 200 -5.83 16.79 10.80
CA TYR A 200 -5.98 16.41 12.21
C TYR A 200 -6.71 17.48 13.04
N ASP A 201 -6.39 18.75 12.79
CA ASP A 201 -6.96 19.86 13.57
C ASP A 201 -8.42 20.18 13.19
N VAL A 202 -8.81 19.89 11.94
CA VAL A 202 -10.12 20.30 11.39
C VAL A 202 -11.12 19.15 11.33
N LEU A 203 -10.66 17.94 10.96
CA LEU A 203 -11.58 16.84 10.71
C LEU A 203 -12.18 16.25 12.01
N PRO A 204 -13.44 15.83 11.97
CA PRO A 204 -14.05 15.11 13.10
C PRO A 204 -13.44 13.71 13.26
N GLU A 205 -13.56 13.11 14.44
CA GLU A 205 -13.12 11.73 14.68
C GLU A 205 -13.90 10.70 13.86
N VAL A 206 -15.16 10.97 13.59
CA VAL A 206 -16.04 10.14 12.78
C VAL A 206 -16.73 11.00 11.75
N GLN A 207 -16.62 10.63 10.50
CA GLN A 207 -17.36 11.23 9.39
C GLN A 207 -18.74 10.58 9.24
N LYS A 208 -19.71 11.33 8.71
CA LYS A 208 -21.02 10.75 8.33
C LYS A 208 -20.86 9.62 7.32
N ASP A 209 -19.98 9.83 6.35
CA ASP A 209 -19.50 8.79 5.45
C ASP A 209 -18.19 8.24 6.04
N LYS A 210 -18.24 7.03 6.58
CA LYS A 210 -17.10 6.36 7.24
C LYS A 210 -15.89 6.16 6.34
N ASN A 211 -16.05 6.31 5.05
CA ASN A 211 -15.00 6.10 4.06
C ASN A 211 -14.17 7.36 3.79
N ARG A 212 -14.57 8.49 4.35
CA ARG A 212 -13.82 9.75 4.22
C ARG A 212 -12.72 9.87 5.27
N ALA A 213 -11.68 10.63 4.92
CA ALA A 213 -10.61 10.99 5.83
C ALA A 213 -11.16 11.62 7.12
N ASN A 214 -10.60 11.25 8.25
CA ASN A 214 -11.04 11.71 9.57
C ASN A 214 -9.82 12.01 10.46
N LYS A 215 -10.07 12.58 11.63
CA LYS A 215 -9.03 12.96 12.58
C LYS A 215 -8.13 11.79 13.00
N ILE A 216 -8.70 10.60 13.19
CA ILE A 216 -7.95 9.42 13.63
C ILE A 216 -7.03 8.90 12.53
N ALA A 217 -7.49 8.93 11.27
CA ALA A 217 -6.66 8.61 10.12
C ALA A 217 -5.49 9.62 9.98
N ALA A 218 -5.75 10.92 10.19
CA ALA A 218 -4.72 11.95 10.16
C ALA A 218 -3.69 11.77 11.29
N ALA A 219 -4.14 11.47 12.53
CA ALA A 219 -3.26 11.16 13.65
C ALA A 219 -2.37 9.93 13.35
N SER A 220 -2.95 8.89 12.75
CA SER A 220 -2.22 7.69 12.37
C SER A 220 -1.12 7.96 11.33
N TYR A 221 -1.42 8.81 10.35
CA TYR A 221 -0.42 9.24 9.36
C TYR A 221 0.65 10.14 9.95
N LEU A 222 0.31 11.05 10.84
CA LEU A 222 1.30 11.86 11.57
C LEU A 222 2.27 10.96 12.35
N ALA A 223 1.74 9.95 13.06
CA ALA A 223 2.60 8.96 13.72
C ALA A 223 3.51 8.23 12.71
N LYS A 224 2.99 7.83 11.56
CA LYS A 224 3.75 7.13 10.51
C LYS A 224 4.84 8.01 9.89
N CYS A 225 4.56 9.31 9.67
CA CYS A 225 5.55 10.27 9.19
C CYS A 225 6.69 10.45 10.20
N TYR A 226 6.37 10.71 11.47
CA TYR A 226 7.38 10.86 12.51
C TYR A 226 8.17 9.58 12.75
N LEU A 227 7.52 8.41 12.70
CA LEU A 227 8.22 7.13 12.76
C LEU A 227 9.21 6.95 11.62
N THR A 228 8.84 7.35 10.40
CA THR A 228 9.73 7.30 9.24
C THR A 228 10.92 8.21 9.43
N LEU A 229 10.71 9.45 9.84
CA LEU A 229 11.78 10.44 10.08
C LEU A 229 12.67 10.10 11.27
N ALA A 230 12.14 9.39 12.26
CA ALA A 230 12.92 9.02 13.45
C ALA A 230 14.16 8.17 13.14
N TYR A 231 14.15 7.45 12.01
CA TYR A 231 15.26 6.63 11.53
C TYR A 231 16.15 7.34 10.48
N GLY A 232 15.98 8.63 10.26
CA GLY A 232 16.74 9.41 9.28
C GLY A 232 16.21 9.32 7.86
N ASP A 233 17.05 9.62 6.89
CA ASP A 233 16.66 9.76 5.48
C ASP A 233 16.61 8.43 4.68
N GLY A 234 16.73 7.30 5.37
CA GLY A 234 16.71 5.96 4.78
C GLY A 234 18.10 5.47 4.31
N TYR A 235 18.97 6.33 3.82
CA TYR A 235 20.38 5.98 3.53
C TYR A 235 21.26 5.97 4.78
N GLU A 236 20.93 6.79 5.77
CA GLU A 236 21.67 6.90 7.04
C GLU A 236 21.35 5.77 8.01
N ALA A 237 20.17 5.17 7.89
CA ALA A 237 19.73 4.06 8.74
C ALA A 237 20.64 2.80 8.66
N THR A 238 21.55 2.75 7.68
CA THR A 238 22.49 1.62 7.50
C THR A 238 23.45 1.39 8.66
N ASN A 239 23.55 2.31 9.62
CA ASN A 239 24.54 2.29 10.70
C ASN A 239 23.99 1.96 12.10
N GLY A 240 22.74 1.52 12.21
CA GLY A 240 22.21 1.02 13.47
C GLY A 240 21.45 2.07 14.31
N TYR A 241 21.23 1.74 15.57
CA TYR A 241 20.31 2.43 16.48
C TYR A 241 20.79 3.77 17.04
N ASP A 242 22.03 4.17 16.77
CA ASP A 242 22.65 5.34 17.41
C ASP A 242 22.09 6.67 16.91
N HIS A 243 21.32 6.63 15.82
CA HIS A 243 20.78 7.83 15.16
C HIS A 243 19.24 7.98 15.28
N ILE A 244 18.59 7.17 16.15
CA ILE A 244 17.13 7.27 16.30
C ILE A 244 16.77 8.58 17.00
N ASN A 245 15.99 9.42 16.32
CA ASN A 245 15.50 10.68 16.85
C ASN A 245 14.41 10.44 17.89
N LYS A 246 14.76 10.61 19.18
CA LYS A 246 13.84 10.39 20.30
C LYS A 246 12.69 11.39 20.35
N GLU A 247 12.88 12.62 19.88
CA GLU A 247 11.81 13.62 19.84
C GLU A 247 10.72 13.21 18.83
N TYR A 248 11.12 12.69 17.68
CA TYR A 248 10.17 12.13 16.72
C TYR A 248 9.47 10.89 17.28
N MET A 249 10.17 10.03 18.00
CA MET A 249 9.53 8.90 18.69
C MET A 249 8.51 9.35 19.76
N GLN A 250 8.77 10.45 20.46
CA GLN A 250 7.78 11.04 21.37
C GLN A 250 6.55 11.55 20.61
N LYS A 251 6.72 12.13 19.40
CA LYS A 251 5.60 12.49 18.55
C LYS A 251 4.79 11.28 18.09
N VAL A 252 5.44 10.16 17.79
CA VAL A 252 4.74 8.89 17.52
C VAL A 252 3.88 8.48 18.71
N VAL A 253 4.43 8.52 19.93
CA VAL A 253 3.66 8.21 21.16
C VAL A 253 2.47 9.15 21.32
N GLU A 254 2.67 10.47 21.09
CA GLU A 254 1.62 11.49 21.17
C GLU A 254 0.44 11.19 20.24
N TYR A 255 0.69 11.02 18.93
CA TYR A 255 -0.36 10.81 17.96
C TYR A 255 -1.01 9.42 18.04
N THR A 256 -0.24 8.40 18.34
CA THR A 256 -0.80 7.05 18.58
C THR A 256 -1.64 6.98 19.86
N ASN A 257 -1.39 7.85 20.84
CA ASN A 257 -2.23 7.95 22.02
C ASN A 257 -3.64 8.46 21.69
N VAL A 258 -3.77 9.36 20.72
CA VAL A 258 -5.08 9.82 20.21
C VAL A 258 -5.87 8.63 19.65
N VAL A 259 -5.21 7.80 18.85
CA VAL A 259 -5.83 6.60 18.26
C VAL A 259 -6.22 5.58 19.32
N LYS A 260 -5.31 5.28 20.26
CA LYS A 260 -5.53 4.34 21.37
C LYS A 260 -6.74 4.72 22.23
N ASN A 261 -6.96 6.01 22.45
CA ASN A 261 -8.02 6.52 23.30
C ASN A 261 -9.36 6.75 22.58
N SER A 262 -9.41 6.57 21.26
CA SER A 262 -10.65 6.71 20.51
C SER A 262 -11.59 5.52 20.79
N PRO A 263 -12.83 5.74 21.19
CA PRO A 263 -13.80 4.65 21.42
C PRO A 263 -14.28 4.00 20.12
N ASN A 264 -13.95 4.58 18.98
CA ASN A 264 -14.44 4.16 17.66
C ASN A 264 -13.54 3.10 17.01
N TYR A 265 -12.31 2.93 17.50
CA TYR A 265 -11.32 2.03 16.92
C TYR A 265 -10.76 1.07 17.98
N GLY A 266 -10.33 -0.12 17.54
CA GLY A 266 -9.82 -1.15 18.42
C GLY A 266 -9.57 -2.46 17.69
N TYR A 267 -9.05 -3.45 18.40
CA TYR A 267 -8.88 -4.79 17.86
C TYR A 267 -10.23 -5.48 17.61
N LEU A 268 -10.35 -6.21 16.49
CA LEU A 268 -11.32 -7.28 16.37
C LEU A 268 -10.93 -8.43 17.30
N GLU A 269 -11.89 -9.20 17.77
CA GLU A 269 -11.64 -10.30 18.71
C GLU A 269 -10.89 -11.45 18.04
N ASP A 270 -11.24 -11.75 16.80
CA ASP A 270 -10.59 -12.77 15.99
C ASP A 270 -9.75 -12.14 14.88
N TYR A 271 -8.52 -12.64 14.72
CA TYR A 271 -7.60 -12.15 13.69
C TYR A 271 -8.11 -12.44 12.27
N GLY A 272 -8.74 -13.60 12.06
CA GLY A 272 -9.24 -14.00 10.75
C GLY A 272 -10.38 -13.12 10.24
N ASP A 273 -11.14 -12.51 11.14
CA ASP A 273 -12.26 -11.62 10.78
C ASP A 273 -11.81 -10.38 10.00
N ILE A 274 -10.61 -9.86 10.27
CA ILE A 274 -10.08 -8.64 9.64
C ILE A 274 -10.15 -8.72 8.11
N PHE A 275 -9.91 -9.92 7.56
CA PHE A 275 -9.78 -10.15 6.12
C PHE A 275 -11.02 -10.79 5.50
N LEU A 276 -12.18 -10.61 6.12
CA LEU A 276 -13.46 -11.05 5.57
C LEU A 276 -14.25 -9.90 4.94
N PRO A 277 -14.98 -10.14 3.85
CA PRO A 277 -15.78 -9.09 3.19
C PRO A 277 -16.81 -8.44 4.11
N GLU A 278 -17.33 -9.17 5.10
CA GLU A 278 -18.33 -8.70 6.05
C GLU A 278 -17.79 -7.68 7.05
N GLU A 279 -16.48 -7.72 7.30
CA GLU A 279 -15.82 -6.86 8.28
C GLU A 279 -15.17 -5.61 7.65
N LYS A 280 -15.51 -5.30 6.41
CA LYS A 280 -15.16 -4.02 5.79
C LYS A 280 -15.56 -2.86 6.69
N ASN A 281 -14.65 -1.93 6.91
CA ASN A 281 -14.91 -0.76 7.75
C ASN A 281 -15.27 -1.08 9.21
N SER A 282 -14.78 -2.21 9.72
CA SER A 282 -14.87 -2.56 11.14
C SER A 282 -14.06 -1.59 12.02
N LYS A 283 -14.14 -1.76 13.34
CA LYS A 283 -13.38 -0.92 14.29
C LYS A 283 -11.87 -1.02 14.14
N GLU A 284 -11.33 -2.02 13.43
CA GLU A 284 -9.92 -2.13 13.13
C GLU A 284 -9.50 -1.34 11.88
N SER A 285 -10.42 -1.03 10.98
CA SER A 285 -10.17 -0.23 9.77
C SER A 285 -10.14 1.26 10.08
N ILE A 286 -8.96 1.86 10.16
CA ILE A 286 -8.83 3.32 10.37
C ILE A 286 -8.95 4.08 9.06
N PHE A 287 -8.25 3.63 8.02
CA PHE A 287 -8.36 4.18 6.69
C PHE A 287 -8.11 3.09 5.66
N ALA A 288 -9.06 2.92 4.74
CA ALA A 288 -9.01 1.91 3.69
C ALA A 288 -9.53 2.45 2.37
N VAL A 289 -8.94 2.00 1.27
CA VAL A 289 -9.50 2.21 -0.07
C VAL A 289 -10.75 1.36 -0.20
N GLN A 290 -11.86 2.02 -0.51
CA GLN A 290 -13.15 1.37 -0.65
C GLN A 290 -13.29 0.71 -2.00
N THR A 291 -13.67 -0.54 -2.01
CA THR A 291 -13.93 -1.32 -3.20
C THR A 291 -15.40 -1.69 -3.29
N SER A 292 -15.91 -1.85 -4.50
CA SER A 292 -17.32 -2.15 -4.74
C SER A 292 -17.49 -3.39 -5.60
N ASP A 293 -18.60 -4.10 -5.38
CA ASP A 293 -19.04 -5.25 -6.16
C ASP A 293 -20.08 -4.87 -7.22
N TYR A 294 -20.04 -3.66 -7.71
CA TYR A 294 -21.02 -3.13 -8.67
C TYR A 294 -21.03 -3.94 -9.98
N LYS A 295 -22.12 -4.71 -10.17
CA LYS A 295 -22.27 -5.68 -11.27
C LYS A 295 -23.02 -5.14 -12.50
N ASN A 296 -23.51 -3.91 -12.48
CA ASN A 296 -24.44 -3.38 -13.51
C ASN A 296 -23.76 -2.76 -14.71
N ASP A 297 -22.52 -3.10 -14.96
CA ASP A 297 -21.78 -2.54 -16.06
C ASP A 297 -21.35 -3.66 -17.00
N ASN A 298 -21.88 -3.66 -18.22
CA ASN A 298 -21.50 -4.61 -19.27
C ASN A 298 -20.13 -4.31 -19.89
N THR A 299 -19.39 -3.34 -19.32
CA THR A 299 -18.04 -3.03 -19.79
C THR A 299 -17.01 -3.90 -19.06
N THR A 300 -15.92 -4.22 -19.74
CA THR A 300 -14.85 -5.08 -19.25
C THR A 300 -14.21 -4.56 -17.95
N PHE A 301 -14.36 -3.28 -17.66
CA PHE A 301 -13.71 -2.60 -16.54
C PHE A 301 -14.63 -1.65 -15.80
N GLY A 302 -15.90 -1.86 -15.80
CA GLY A 302 -16.91 -1.03 -15.18
C GLY A 302 -16.43 0.15 -14.32
N ARG A 303 -17.29 0.90 -13.76
CA ARG A 303 -16.95 1.98 -12.82
C ARG A 303 -16.77 1.46 -11.38
N ALA A 304 -16.73 0.14 -11.22
CA ALA A 304 -16.44 -0.47 -9.95
C ALA A 304 -14.99 -0.23 -9.55
N ASN A 305 -14.79 0.13 -8.32
CA ASN A 305 -13.46 0.20 -7.73
C ASN A 305 -13.08 -1.19 -7.22
N TRP A 306 -12.05 -1.79 -7.80
CA TRP A 306 -11.63 -3.15 -7.47
C TRP A 306 -10.37 -3.16 -6.62
N SER A 307 -10.27 -4.17 -5.77
CA SER A 307 -9.00 -4.52 -5.15
C SER A 307 -8.08 -5.21 -6.17
N ASN A 308 -7.00 -5.74 -5.70
CA ASN A 308 -5.95 -6.35 -6.50
C ASN A 308 -6.45 -7.37 -7.53
N VAL A 309 -6.16 -7.18 -8.80
CA VAL A 309 -6.61 -8.02 -9.91
C VAL A 309 -5.67 -9.20 -10.23
N LEU A 310 -4.43 -9.21 -9.72
CA LEU A 310 -3.43 -10.23 -10.02
C LEU A 310 -3.36 -11.37 -9.01
N ASN A 311 -3.82 -11.15 -7.78
CA ASN A 311 -3.53 -12.02 -6.64
C ASN A 311 -4.55 -13.17 -6.46
N GLY A 312 -5.47 -13.35 -7.39
CA GLY A 312 -6.40 -14.48 -7.35
C GLY A 312 -5.66 -15.81 -7.47
N VAL A 313 -6.07 -16.78 -6.64
CA VAL A 313 -5.49 -18.13 -6.61
C VAL A 313 -5.78 -18.88 -7.92
N TRP A 314 -4.76 -19.49 -8.50
CA TRP A 314 -4.90 -20.23 -9.75
C TRP A 314 -5.91 -21.37 -9.65
N GLY A 315 -6.84 -21.41 -10.59
CA GLY A 315 -7.86 -22.47 -10.66
C GLY A 315 -8.93 -22.43 -9.57
N MET A 316 -8.89 -21.46 -8.65
CA MET A 316 -9.92 -21.32 -7.61
C MET A 316 -11.21 -20.73 -8.19
N TRP A 317 -11.10 -19.79 -9.11
CA TRP A 317 -12.17 -19.22 -9.91
C TRP A 317 -11.97 -19.53 -11.38
N SER A 318 -12.76 -18.97 -12.30
CA SER A 318 -12.62 -19.19 -13.73
C SER A 318 -11.26 -18.74 -14.29
N CYS A 319 -10.60 -17.80 -13.63
CA CYS A 319 -9.17 -17.52 -13.75
C CYS A 319 -8.62 -17.10 -12.38
N GLY A 320 -7.38 -16.86 -12.32
CA GLY A 320 -6.59 -16.33 -11.21
C GLY A 320 -5.19 -16.20 -11.75
N TRP A 321 -4.47 -15.19 -11.34
CA TRP A 321 -3.16 -14.93 -11.94
C TRP A 321 -2.00 -15.37 -11.06
N ASP A 322 -2.29 -15.73 -9.79
CA ASP A 322 -1.36 -16.34 -8.82
C ASP A 322 -0.10 -15.49 -8.54
N PHE A 323 -0.30 -14.18 -8.46
CA PHE A 323 0.74 -13.24 -8.01
C PHE A 323 0.73 -13.09 -6.49
N HIS A 324 1.68 -12.32 -5.96
CA HIS A 324 1.81 -11.97 -4.55
C HIS A 324 1.84 -13.24 -3.66
N LYS A 325 2.80 -14.10 -3.92
CA LYS A 325 2.91 -15.41 -3.27
C LYS A 325 3.78 -15.34 -2.03
N PRO A 326 3.32 -15.83 -0.87
CA PRO A 326 4.18 -15.96 0.30
C PRO A 326 5.46 -16.77 0.00
N SER A 327 6.59 -16.31 0.52
CA SER A 327 7.85 -17.03 0.45
C SER A 327 7.90 -18.18 1.48
N GLN A 328 8.80 -19.14 1.30
CA GLN A 328 9.09 -20.14 2.32
C GLN A 328 9.72 -19.48 3.56
N ASP A 329 10.51 -18.43 3.36
CA ASP A 329 11.09 -17.66 4.47
C ASP A 329 10.01 -17.05 5.36
N LEU A 330 8.93 -16.51 4.78
CA LEU A 330 7.76 -16.05 5.54
C LEU A 330 7.09 -17.20 6.29
N VAL A 331 6.83 -18.32 5.64
CA VAL A 331 6.25 -19.50 6.31
C VAL A 331 7.12 -19.92 7.49
N SER A 332 8.43 -20.01 7.30
CA SER A 332 9.38 -20.34 8.35
C SER A 332 9.37 -19.32 9.50
N ALA A 333 9.12 -18.04 9.23
CA ALA A 333 9.06 -17.01 10.27
C ALA A 333 7.93 -17.24 11.29
N PHE A 334 6.88 -17.98 10.93
CA PHE A 334 5.80 -18.35 11.85
C PHE A 334 6.13 -19.55 12.76
N LYS A 335 7.29 -20.17 12.62
CA LYS A 335 7.70 -21.28 13.50
C LYS A 335 7.81 -20.83 14.96
N THR A 336 7.34 -21.71 15.84
CA THR A 336 7.41 -21.49 17.29
C THR A 336 8.08 -22.64 18.01
N LYS A 337 8.71 -22.31 19.12
CA LYS A 337 9.23 -23.28 20.08
C LYS A 337 8.76 -22.86 21.47
N ASN A 338 7.99 -23.74 22.12
CA ASN A 338 7.33 -23.40 23.38
C ASN A 338 6.46 -22.13 23.26
N GLY A 339 5.80 -21.96 22.14
CA GLY A 339 4.94 -20.81 21.85
C GLY A 339 5.65 -19.49 21.52
N LEU A 340 6.96 -19.41 21.55
CA LEU A 340 7.73 -18.22 21.18
C LEU A 340 8.36 -18.39 19.80
N PRO A 341 8.54 -17.29 19.04
CA PRO A 341 9.22 -17.36 17.74
C PRO A 341 10.63 -17.92 17.84
N GLU A 342 11.09 -18.63 16.84
CA GLU A 342 12.47 -19.16 16.80
C GLU A 342 13.53 -18.10 16.45
N PHE A 343 13.12 -16.90 16.07
CA PHE A 343 13.99 -15.76 15.78
C PHE A 343 15.13 -16.12 14.81
N ASP A 344 16.37 -16.11 15.27
CA ASP A 344 17.57 -16.34 14.45
C ASP A 344 17.70 -17.78 13.92
N ASP A 345 16.89 -18.70 14.43
CA ASP A 345 16.93 -20.12 14.09
C ASP A 345 15.80 -20.54 13.14
N TYR A 346 14.85 -19.64 12.85
CA TYR A 346 13.58 -19.93 12.16
C TYR A 346 13.74 -20.60 10.77
N ASN A 347 14.79 -20.28 10.04
CA ASN A 347 15.04 -20.80 8.68
C ASN A 347 16.24 -21.74 8.58
N LYS A 348 16.71 -22.29 9.74
CA LYS A 348 17.77 -23.33 9.74
C LYS A 348 17.30 -24.67 9.20
N THR A 349 16.02 -24.96 9.35
CA THR A 349 15.35 -26.13 8.78
C THR A 349 14.17 -25.69 7.94
N ILE A 350 13.92 -26.41 6.85
CA ILE A 350 12.75 -26.20 6.00
C ILE A 350 11.64 -27.10 6.54
N ASP A 351 10.60 -26.45 7.05
CA ASP A 351 9.41 -27.12 7.57
C ASP A 351 8.19 -26.45 6.98
N TYR A 352 7.15 -27.24 6.73
CA TYR A 352 5.84 -26.76 6.31
C TYR A 352 4.75 -27.64 6.93
N PRO A 353 3.62 -27.04 7.32
CA PRO A 353 2.54 -27.82 7.87
C PRO A 353 1.82 -28.63 6.80
N VAL A 354 1.29 -29.79 7.21
CA VAL A 354 0.43 -30.64 6.38
C VAL A 354 -0.84 -30.95 7.15
N ASN A 355 -1.99 -30.67 6.57
CA ASN A 355 -3.27 -30.91 7.24
C ASN A 355 -3.47 -32.39 7.61
N GLY A 356 -3.95 -32.63 8.82
CA GLY A 356 -4.18 -33.97 9.33
C GLY A 356 -2.91 -34.74 9.74
N LYS A 357 -1.73 -34.14 9.64
CA LYS A 357 -0.48 -34.74 10.12
C LYS A 357 0.04 -33.94 11.33
N PRO A 358 0.27 -34.59 12.47
CA PRO A 358 0.97 -33.94 13.58
C PRO A 358 2.41 -33.65 13.15
N ASN A 359 2.83 -32.39 13.24
CA ASN A 359 4.21 -31.99 13.03
C ASN A 359 4.93 -31.91 14.37
N ALA A 360 6.23 -32.24 14.37
CA ALA A 360 7.10 -31.94 15.50
C ALA A 360 7.30 -30.40 15.66
N GLN A 361 7.11 -29.66 14.57
CA GLN A 361 7.18 -28.20 14.53
C GLN A 361 5.81 -27.61 14.83
N THR A 362 5.76 -26.60 15.71
CA THR A 362 4.57 -25.79 15.98
C THR A 362 4.68 -24.42 15.32
N TRP A 363 3.51 -23.76 15.15
CA TRP A 363 3.37 -22.54 14.38
C TRP A 363 2.54 -21.48 15.12
N ASP A 364 2.84 -20.21 14.87
CA ASP A 364 1.95 -19.13 15.24
C ASP A 364 0.64 -19.23 14.43
N PRO A 365 -0.52 -19.15 15.07
CA PRO A 365 -1.83 -19.32 14.39
C PRO A 365 -2.02 -18.43 13.16
N ARG A 366 -1.41 -17.25 13.14
CA ARG A 366 -1.52 -16.30 12.02
C ARG A 366 -0.99 -16.84 10.70
N LEU A 367 -0.14 -17.88 10.72
CA LEU A 367 0.24 -18.60 9.51
C LEU A 367 -0.99 -19.07 8.72
N PHE A 368 -1.94 -19.72 9.41
CA PHE A 368 -3.12 -20.33 8.79
C PHE A 368 -4.19 -19.30 8.39
N HIS A 369 -4.05 -18.05 8.79
CA HIS A 369 -4.86 -16.92 8.33
C HIS A 369 -4.21 -16.15 7.18
N THR A 370 -2.90 -16.26 7.02
CA THR A 370 -2.10 -15.48 6.06
C THR A 370 -1.76 -16.25 4.80
N VAL A 371 -1.41 -17.53 4.96
CA VAL A 371 -0.85 -18.37 3.88
C VAL A 371 -1.77 -19.53 3.56
N GLY A 372 -2.25 -19.57 2.33
CA GLY A 372 -2.93 -20.73 1.78
C GLY A 372 -1.90 -21.78 1.35
N MET A 373 -2.10 -23.03 1.79
CA MET A 373 -1.16 -24.14 1.61
C MET A 373 -1.87 -25.38 1.08
N PRO A 374 -1.24 -26.22 0.23
CA PRO A 374 -1.82 -27.48 -0.17
C PRO A 374 -2.25 -28.33 1.03
N THR A 375 -3.34 -29.04 0.90
CA THR A 375 -4.03 -29.86 1.91
C THR A 375 -4.87 -29.10 2.92
N PHE A 376 -4.75 -27.79 3.02
CA PHE A 376 -5.55 -26.97 3.94
C PHE A 376 -6.78 -26.35 3.25
N PRO A 377 -7.86 -26.07 4.00
CA PRO A 377 -8.99 -25.30 3.51
C PRO A 377 -8.54 -23.93 3.01
N TYR A 378 -9.06 -23.51 1.85
CA TYR A 378 -8.88 -22.15 1.40
C TYR A 378 -9.80 -21.22 2.17
N LYS A 379 -9.22 -20.23 2.82
CA LYS A 379 -9.92 -19.15 3.54
C LYS A 379 -11.14 -19.64 4.34
N TYR A 380 -10.88 -20.69 5.16
CA TYR A 380 -11.83 -21.26 6.14
C TYR A 380 -12.98 -22.10 5.55
N GLU A 381 -12.94 -22.43 4.25
CA GLU A 381 -13.98 -23.20 3.57
C GLU A 381 -13.48 -24.64 3.32
N PRO A 382 -13.88 -25.64 4.13
CA PRO A 382 -13.39 -27.01 4.02
C PRO A 382 -13.68 -27.67 2.66
N GLU A 383 -14.74 -27.25 1.98
CA GLU A 383 -15.12 -27.71 0.64
C GLU A 383 -14.16 -27.27 -0.47
N TYR A 384 -13.34 -26.26 -0.20
CA TYR A 384 -12.33 -25.73 -1.12
C TYR A 384 -10.91 -25.98 -0.62
N THR A 385 -10.56 -27.25 -0.42
CA THR A 385 -9.22 -27.63 -0.01
C THR A 385 -8.21 -27.34 -1.12
N LEU A 386 -7.16 -26.60 -0.78
CA LEU A 386 -6.06 -26.30 -1.70
C LEU A 386 -5.26 -27.56 -2.06
N THR A 387 -4.80 -27.59 -3.29
CA THR A 387 -3.96 -28.64 -3.85
C THR A 387 -2.75 -28.03 -4.56
N LYS A 388 -1.79 -28.85 -4.96
CA LYS A 388 -0.65 -28.39 -5.76
C LYS A 388 -1.06 -27.80 -7.12
N ALA A 389 -2.23 -28.17 -7.64
CA ALA A 389 -2.77 -27.62 -8.89
C ALA A 389 -3.24 -26.14 -8.75
N ASN A 390 -3.35 -25.62 -7.53
CA ASN A 390 -3.69 -24.23 -7.27
C ASN A 390 -2.48 -23.29 -7.34
N SER A 391 -1.37 -23.72 -7.91
CA SER A 391 -0.25 -22.86 -8.27
C SER A 391 -0.02 -22.87 -9.78
N ARG A 392 0.12 -21.68 -10.36
CA ARG A 392 0.27 -21.52 -11.82
C ARG A 392 1.64 -21.98 -12.31
N THR A 393 2.70 -21.66 -11.58
CA THR A 393 4.10 -21.98 -11.92
C THR A 393 4.85 -22.51 -10.69
N PRO A 394 4.48 -23.69 -10.19
CA PRO A 394 5.01 -24.18 -8.92
C PRO A 394 6.53 -24.40 -8.92
N ASN A 395 7.12 -24.77 -10.06
CA ASN A 395 8.58 -24.95 -10.18
C ASN A 395 9.37 -23.64 -10.07
N THR A 396 8.70 -22.48 -10.25
CA THR A 396 9.32 -21.17 -10.15
C THR A 396 8.98 -20.49 -8.83
N TYR A 397 7.71 -20.56 -8.41
CA TYR A 397 7.18 -19.74 -7.30
C TYR A 397 6.57 -20.58 -6.17
N GLY A 398 6.76 -21.90 -6.14
CA GLY A 398 6.22 -22.76 -5.09
C GLY A 398 4.70 -22.87 -5.10
N TYR A 399 4.15 -23.35 -3.99
CA TYR A 399 2.74 -23.74 -3.88
C TYR A 399 1.89 -22.84 -2.99
N TYR A 400 2.48 -21.85 -2.31
CA TYR A 400 1.75 -20.97 -1.39
C TYR A 400 0.92 -19.92 -2.14
N CYS A 401 -0.15 -19.45 -1.51
CA CYS A 401 -0.93 -18.31 -1.98
C CYS A 401 -1.30 -17.41 -0.81
N SER A 402 -1.50 -16.11 -1.08
CA SER A 402 -1.98 -15.17 -0.05
C SER A 402 -3.46 -15.41 0.22
N MET A 403 -3.86 -15.29 1.51
CA MET A 403 -5.27 -15.36 1.91
C MET A 403 -5.82 -14.02 2.40
N LYS A 404 -5.00 -12.98 2.55
CA LYS A 404 -5.46 -11.71 3.13
C LYS A 404 -6.24 -10.85 2.14
N GLU A 405 -5.75 -10.71 0.92
CA GLU A 405 -6.28 -9.77 -0.08
C GLU A 405 -7.43 -10.32 -0.94
N VAL A 406 -7.74 -11.59 -0.79
CA VAL A 406 -8.76 -12.28 -1.59
C VAL A 406 -9.91 -12.74 -0.69
N PRO A 407 -11.15 -12.76 -1.20
CA PRO A 407 -12.29 -13.23 -0.42
C PRO A 407 -12.33 -14.75 -0.33
N GLN A 408 -13.28 -15.26 0.44
CA GLN A 408 -13.67 -16.66 0.43
C GLN A 408 -14.15 -17.07 -0.97
N ARG A 409 -13.97 -18.34 -1.33
CA ARG A 409 -14.37 -18.85 -2.66
C ARG A 409 -15.87 -18.68 -2.91
N SER A 410 -16.70 -18.97 -1.91
CA SER A 410 -18.16 -18.85 -2.00
C SER A 410 -18.66 -17.42 -2.13
N LYS A 411 -17.84 -16.42 -1.73
CA LYS A 411 -18.22 -14.99 -1.69
C LYS A 411 -17.44 -14.13 -2.69
N GLY A 412 -16.59 -14.75 -3.47
CA GLY A 412 -15.49 -14.09 -4.16
C GLY A 412 -15.77 -13.58 -5.53
N GLU A 413 -16.99 -13.23 -5.89
CA GLU A 413 -17.19 -12.74 -7.22
C GLU A 413 -17.67 -11.34 -7.31
N THR A 414 -16.86 -10.52 -7.91
CA THR A 414 -17.32 -9.23 -8.36
C THR A 414 -17.39 -9.10 -9.85
N TYR A 415 -16.45 -9.65 -10.55
CA TYR A 415 -16.42 -9.54 -12.01
C TYR A 415 -15.98 -10.87 -12.65
N ASN A 416 -16.79 -11.34 -13.59
CA ASN A 416 -16.60 -12.61 -14.30
C ASN A 416 -16.05 -12.35 -15.71
N GLY A 417 -14.86 -11.79 -15.79
CA GLY A 417 -14.16 -11.52 -17.06
C GLY A 417 -12.77 -12.13 -17.05
N SER A 418 -11.95 -11.74 -18.03
CA SER A 418 -10.55 -12.18 -18.14
C SER A 418 -9.70 -11.79 -16.93
N TRP A 419 -10.17 -10.84 -16.12
CA TRP A 419 -9.50 -10.31 -14.94
C TRP A 419 -10.40 -10.52 -13.73
N HIS A 420 -10.08 -11.45 -12.84
CA HIS A 420 -10.80 -11.58 -11.58
C HIS A 420 -10.45 -10.41 -10.67
N ALA A 421 -11.43 -9.56 -10.47
CA ALA A 421 -11.39 -8.46 -9.54
C ALA A 421 -12.26 -8.78 -8.32
N PHE A 422 -11.83 -8.37 -7.15
CA PHE A 422 -12.49 -8.64 -5.89
C PHE A 422 -12.91 -7.33 -5.21
N ALA A 423 -13.97 -7.38 -4.43
CA ALA A 423 -14.43 -6.25 -3.65
C ALA A 423 -13.91 -6.30 -2.20
N MET A 424 -12.65 -6.62 -2.01
CA MET A 424 -11.96 -6.52 -0.73
C MET A 424 -11.42 -5.12 -0.55
N ASN A 425 -11.72 -4.46 0.58
CA ASN A 425 -11.09 -3.18 0.90
C ASN A 425 -9.58 -3.33 1.07
N ASP A 426 -8.86 -2.34 0.59
CA ASP A 426 -7.41 -2.28 0.76
C ASP A 426 -7.07 -1.43 1.98
N TYR A 427 -6.59 -2.07 3.03
CA TYR A 427 -6.24 -1.39 4.28
C TYR A 427 -4.98 -0.55 4.10
N VAL A 428 -5.13 0.76 4.18
CA VAL A 428 -4.00 1.70 4.19
C VAL A 428 -3.40 1.82 5.58
N ILE A 429 -4.26 1.89 6.60
CA ILE A 429 -3.88 1.89 8.01
C ILE A 429 -4.95 1.15 8.81
N ARG A 430 -4.56 0.17 9.58
CA ARG A 430 -5.42 -0.49 10.57
C ARG A 430 -4.92 -0.27 11.99
N TYR A 431 -5.82 -0.42 12.95
CA TYR A 431 -5.56 -0.13 14.38
C TYR A 431 -4.32 -0.84 14.91
N THR A 432 -4.11 -2.11 14.55
CA THR A 432 -2.96 -2.88 15.00
C THR A 432 -1.64 -2.33 14.46
N ASP A 433 -1.57 -1.82 13.21
CA ASP A 433 -0.36 -1.16 12.70
C ASP A 433 -0.01 0.05 13.57
N VAL A 434 -1.01 0.86 13.94
CA VAL A 434 -0.79 2.04 14.81
C VAL A 434 -0.33 1.61 16.20
N MET A 435 -0.88 0.54 16.76
CA MET A 435 -0.44 0.04 18.07
C MET A 435 0.98 -0.53 18.02
N LEU A 436 1.39 -1.16 16.92
CA LEU A 436 2.77 -1.61 16.73
C LEU A 436 3.74 -0.44 16.52
N MET A 437 3.33 0.64 15.82
CA MET A 437 4.11 1.89 15.77
C MET A 437 4.27 2.50 17.17
N ARG A 438 3.21 2.48 18.00
CA ARG A 438 3.28 2.91 19.39
C ARG A 438 4.26 2.08 20.21
N ALA A 439 4.17 0.74 20.12
CA ALA A 439 5.06 -0.16 20.85
C ALA A 439 6.52 0.07 20.46
N GLU A 440 6.81 0.32 19.19
CA GLU A 440 8.14 0.66 18.71
C GLU A 440 8.66 1.97 19.33
N ALA A 441 7.85 3.01 19.29
CA ALA A 441 8.22 4.30 19.86
C ALA A 441 8.41 4.22 21.40
N LEU A 442 7.60 3.42 22.09
CA LEU A 442 7.74 3.18 23.52
C LEU A 442 9.05 2.44 23.86
N ILE A 443 9.49 1.49 23.04
CA ILE A 443 10.79 0.85 23.20
C ILE A 443 11.91 1.89 23.08
N GLU A 444 11.84 2.75 22.07
CA GLU A 444 12.88 3.76 21.83
C GLU A 444 12.91 4.88 22.87
N THR A 445 11.79 5.13 23.53
CA THR A 445 11.64 6.11 24.62
C THR A 445 11.68 5.48 26.03
N ASP A 446 12.20 4.24 26.14
CA ASP A 446 12.48 3.54 27.39
C ASP A 446 11.24 3.09 28.20
N ASN A 447 10.06 3.02 27.60
CA ASN A 447 8.85 2.47 28.22
C ASN A 447 8.58 1.01 27.78
N LEU A 448 9.48 0.10 28.16
CA LEU A 448 9.47 -1.30 27.73
C LEU A 448 8.25 -2.09 28.26
N ALA A 449 7.74 -1.73 29.43
CA ALA A 449 6.60 -2.43 30.04
C ALA A 449 5.30 -2.20 29.25
N GLU A 450 4.99 -0.96 28.85
CA GLU A 450 3.81 -0.68 28.03
C GLU A 450 3.96 -1.28 26.63
N ALA A 451 5.17 -1.23 26.04
CA ALA A 451 5.45 -1.86 24.76
C ALA A 451 5.15 -3.37 24.79
N ARG A 452 5.61 -4.07 25.85
CA ARG A 452 5.31 -5.48 26.06
C ARG A 452 3.81 -5.75 26.17
N SER A 453 3.10 -4.91 26.91
CA SER A 453 1.64 -5.07 27.06
C SER A 453 0.94 -5.03 25.70
N ILE A 454 1.23 -4.02 24.87
CA ILE A 454 0.64 -3.89 23.54
C ILE A 454 0.97 -5.12 22.66
N ILE A 455 2.21 -5.55 22.64
CA ILE A 455 2.63 -6.71 21.86
C ILE A 455 1.92 -7.98 22.36
N ASN A 456 1.78 -8.14 23.66
CA ASN A 456 1.11 -9.30 24.24
C ASN A 456 -0.41 -9.27 24.02
N ASP A 457 -1.05 -8.11 23.94
CA ASP A 457 -2.47 -8.01 23.55
C ASP A 457 -2.69 -8.54 22.12
N ILE A 458 -1.78 -8.19 21.20
CA ILE A 458 -1.80 -8.69 19.81
C ILE A 458 -1.59 -10.20 19.77
N ARG A 459 -0.62 -10.72 20.53
CA ARG A 459 -0.36 -12.16 20.62
C ARG A 459 -1.52 -12.92 21.27
N GLN A 460 -2.15 -12.34 22.29
CA GLN A 460 -3.33 -12.95 22.92
C GLN A 460 -4.51 -13.04 21.93
N ARG A 461 -4.72 -12.00 21.10
CA ARG A 461 -5.72 -12.06 20.03
C ARG A 461 -5.38 -13.17 19.02
N ALA A 462 -4.13 -13.28 18.58
CA ALA A 462 -3.70 -14.35 17.69
C ALA A 462 -3.93 -15.74 18.32
N LYS A 463 -3.69 -15.89 19.61
CA LYS A 463 -3.99 -17.13 20.34
C LYS A 463 -5.48 -17.46 20.34
N ASN A 464 -6.33 -16.46 20.51
CA ASN A 464 -7.78 -16.64 20.55
C ASN A 464 -8.41 -16.92 19.18
N SER A 465 -7.66 -16.71 18.08
CA SER A 465 -8.19 -16.85 16.71
C SER A 465 -8.17 -18.28 16.16
N VAL A 466 -7.83 -19.27 16.97
CA VAL A 466 -7.77 -20.68 16.54
C VAL A 466 -9.15 -21.27 16.35
N ASP A 467 -10.03 -21.09 17.33
CA ASP A 467 -11.27 -21.88 17.44
C ASP A 467 -12.29 -21.57 16.34
N LYS A 468 -12.39 -20.32 15.93
CA LYS A 468 -13.44 -19.86 15.01
C LYS A 468 -13.21 -20.29 13.57
N HIS A 469 -12.00 -20.09 13.07
CA HIS A 469 -11.72 -20.22 11.65
C HIS A 469 -10.73 -21.33 11.29
N ILE A 470 -9.80 -21.65 12.18
CA ILE A 470 -8.69 -22.56 11.91
C ILE A 470 -8.60 -23.73 12.90
N ALA A 471 -9.72 -24.15 13.50
CA ALA A 471 -9.77 -25.30 14.40
C ALA A 471 -9.17 -26.60 13.78
N TYR A 472 -9.20 -26.74 12.45
CA TYR A 472 -8.54 -27.83 11.74
C TYR A 472 -7.00 -27.87 11.92
N ALA A 473 -6.40 -26.75 12.33
CA ALA A 473 -4.95 -26.64 12.56
C ALA A 473 -4.58 -26.48 14.05
N GLU A 474 -5.55 -26.63 14.96
CA GLU A 474 -5.35 -26.40 16.40
C GLU A 474 -4.13 -27.18 16.93
N ASN A 475 -3.99 -28.46 16.55
CA ASN A 475 -2.90 -29.31 17.00
C ASN A 475 -1.50 -28.94 16.44
N GLN A 476 -1.44 -27.97 15.53
CA GLN A 476 -0.21 -27.42 14.94
C GLN A 476 0.10 -26.01 15.46
N CYS A 477 -0.84 -25.41 16.20
CA CYS A 477 -0.70 -24.06 16.73
C CYS A 477 -0.10 -24.06 18.14
N ASP A 478 0.91 -23.22 18.36
CA ASP A 478 1.42 -22.95 19.70
C ASP A 478 1.88 -21.48 19.77
N ILE A 479 1.29 -20.69 20.66
CA ILE A 479 1.64 -19.28 20.85
C ILE A 479 1.60 -18.92 22.34
N ALA A 480 2.67 -18.34 22.83
CA ALA A 480 2.81 -17.84 24.18
C ALA A 480 3.02 -16.32 24.19
N LEU A 481 2.64 -15.68 25.28
CA LEU A 481 2.95 -14.27 25.53
C LEU A 481 4.45 -14.11 25.84
N TYR A 482 5.03 -12.99 25.42
CA TYR A 482 6.43 -12.70 25.79
C TYR A 482 6.55 -12.47 27.30
N PRO A 483 7.45 -13.20 27.97
CA PRO A 483 7.75 -12.97 29.39
C PRO A 483 8.46 -11.63 29.59
N GLU A 484 8.44 -11.12 30.81
CA GLU A 484 9.07 -9.85 31.17
C GLU A 484 10.58 -9.82 30.85
N SER A 485 11.24 -10.95 30.93
CA SER A 485 12.68 -11.08 30.66
C SER A 485 13.07 -10.64 29.22
N TYR A 486 12.15 -10.71 28.25
CA TYR A 486 12.39 -10.27 26.87
C TYR A 486 12.34 -8.73 26.75
N PHE A 487 11.81 -8.03 27.75
CA PHE A 487 11.65 -6.57 27.74
C PHE A 487 12.45 -5.88 28.85
N GLN A 488 13.54 -6.52 29.33
CA GLN A 488 14.46 -5.91 30.27
C GLN A 488 15.52 -5.02 29.62
N ASN A 489 15.72 -5.16 28.31
CA ASN A 489 16.59 -4.31 27.50
C ASN A 489 16.00 -4.04 26.13
N LYS A 490 16.44 -2.94 25.47
CA LYS A 490 15.94 -2.52 24.17
C LYS A 490 16.24 -3.50 23.03
N GLU A 491 17.40 -4.14 23.06
CA GLU A 491 17.82 -5.01 21.96
C GLU A 491 16.85 -6.18 21.79
N THR A 492 16.55 -6.88 22.89
CA THR A 492 15.60 -7.99 22.87
C THR A 492 14.16 -7.49 22.60
N ALA A 493 13.77 -6.35 23.19
CA ALA A 493 12.45 -5.76 22.96
C ALA A 493 12.25 -5.36 21.48
N ARG A 494 13.27 -4.76 20.83
CA ARG A 494 13.27 -4.47 19.38
C ARG A 494 13.12 -5.74 18.54
N LYS A 495 13.81 -6.80 18.91
CA LYS A 495 13.72 -8.10 18.23
C LYS A 495 12.30 -8.65 18.31
N CYS A 496 11.69 -8.64 19.50
CA CYS A 496 10.30 -9.06 19.69
C CYS A 496 9.33 -8.21 18.85
N LEU A 497 9.46 -6.88 18.90
CA LEU A 497 8.62 -5.98 18.13
C LEU A 497 8.74 -6.21 16.61
N ARG A 498 9.96 -6.29 16.07
CA ARG A 498 10.20 -6.48 14.64
C ARG A 498 9.63 -7.79 14.14
N TRP A 499 9.73 -8.83 14.98
CA TRP A 499 9.13 -10.12 14.68
C TRP A 499 7.61 -10.03 14.70
N GLU A 500 7.05 -9.41 15.74
CA GLU A 500 5.60 -9.25 15.86
C GLU A 500 5.02 -8.44 14.70
N ARG A 501 5.69 -7.36 14.26
CA ARG A 501 5.29 -6.61 13.07
C ARG A 501 5.29 -7.50 11.82
N ARG A 502 6.33 -8.32 11.63
CA ARG A 502 6.42 -9.25 10.50
C ARG A 502 5.24 -10.22 10.48
N LEU A 503 4.96 -10.91 11.59
CA LEU A 503 3.91 -11.91 11.66
C LEU A 503 2.50 -11.31 11.53
N GLU A 504 2.30 -10.17 12.17
CA GLU A 504 1.00 -9.50 12.21
C GLU A 504 0.64 -8.87 10.86
N LEU A 505 1.59 -8.18 10.24
CA LEU A 505 1.41 -7.38 9.03
C LEU A 505 1.91 -8.10 7.76
N ALA A 506 2.22 -9.38 7.83
CA ALA A 506 2.65 -10.18 6.69
C ALA A 506 1.67 -10.06 5.52
N MET A 507 2.17 -9.86 4.31
CA MET A 507 1.37 -9.69 3.08
C MET A 507 0.42 -8.48 3.10
N GLU A 508 0.79 -7.41 3.85
CA GLU A 508 0.04 -6.14 3.91
C GLU A 508 0.88 -4.95 3.40
N ASN A 509 1.80 -5.20 2.50
CA ASN A 509 2.53 -4.19 1.69
C ASN A 509 3.52 -3.32 2.48
N GLY A 510 3.94 -3.74 3.68
CA GLY A 510 4.76 -2.90 4.58
C GLY A 510 6.18 -3.38 4.83
N ARG A 511 6.49 -4.65 4.60
CA ARG A 511 7.72 -5.31 5.08
C ARG A 511 9.01 -4.65 4.60
N TYR A 512 9.16 -4.35 3.33
CA TYR A 512 10.36 -3.72 2.80
C TYR A 512 10.64 -2.34 3.44
N PHE A 513 9.60 -1.53 3.61
CA PHE A 513 9.73 -0.21 4.21
C PHE A 513 10.18 -0.27 5.68
N ASP A 514 9.74 -1.30 6.41
CA ASP A 514 10.22 -1.59 7.77
C ASP A 514 11.69 -2.01 7.77
N LEU A 515 12.10 -2.95 6.91
CA LEU A 515 13.50 -3.39 6.79
C LEU A 515 14.44 -2.23 6.45
N ARG A 516 14.02 -1.37 5.52
CA ARG A 516 14.79 -0.19 5.11
C ARG A 516 14.96 0.79 6.27
N ARG A 517 13.87 1.23 6.90
CA ARG A 517 13.97 2.21 7.98
C ARG A 517 14.74 1.70 9.21
N TRP A 518 14.73 0.39 9.44
CA TRP A 518 15.58 -0.23 10.47
C TRP A 518 17.05 -0.40 10.05
N GLY A 519 17.41 -0.06 8.82
CA GLY A 519 18.78 -0.19 8.30
C GLY A 519 19.28 -1.63 8.16
N ILE A 520 18.36 -2.60 8.05
CA ILE A 520 18.70 -4.03 7.95
C ILE A 520 18.33 -4.66 6.60
N ALA A 521 17.80 -3.89 5.64
CA ALA A 521 17.34 -4.42 4.36
C ALA A 521 18.44 -5.20 3.63
N SER A 522 19.64 -4.63 3.47
CA SER A 522 20.74 -5.29 2.76
C SER A 522 21.14 -6.62 3.39
N LYS A 523 21.29 -6.67 4.72
CA LYS A 523 21.63 -7.89 5.43
C LYS A 523 20.53 -8.94 5.29
N THR A 524 19.29 -8.55 5.52
CA THR A 524 18.14 -9.46 5.52
C THR A 524 17.89 -10.02 4.12
N LEU A 525 17.81 -9.16 3.10
CA LEU A 525 17.46 -9.58 1.75
C LEU A 525 18.55 -10.43 1.09
N ASN A 526 19.84 -10.07 1.26
CA ASN A 526 20.91 -10.91 0.72
C ASN A 526 21.01 -12.29 1.40
N ALA A 527 20.65 -12.38 2.69
CA ALA A 527 20.53 -13.68 3.36
C ALA A 527 19.32 -14.46 2.86
N TYR A 528 18.17 -13.81 2.69
CA TYR A 528 16.96 -14.39 2.09
C TYR A 528 17.25 -14.95 0.69
N PHE A 529 17.83 -14.20 -0.22
CA PHE A 529 18.14 -14.65 -1.58
C PHE A 529 19.01 -15.90 -1.57
N ALA A 530 19.99 -15.97 -0.67
CA ALA A 530 20.87 -17.14 -0.55
C ALA A 530 20.16 -18.38 0.00
N ASN A 531 19.14 -18.20 0.84
CA ASN A 531 18.43 -19.30 1.49
C ASN A 531 17.23 -19.78 0.67
N GLU A 532 16.37 -18.88 0.17
CA GLU A 532 15.13 -19.22 -0.53
C GLU A 532 15.38 -20.06 -1.79
N GLN A 533 16.45 -19.79 -2.53
CA GLN A 533 16.81 -20.59 -3.71
C GLN A 533 17.22 -22.04 -3.40
N LYS A 534 17.49 -22.36 -2.14
CA LYS A 534 17.86 -23.72 -1.69
C LYS A 534 16.68 -24.46 -1.12
N ASP A 535 15.57 -23.80 -0.91
CA ASP A 535 14.41 -24.36 -0.27
C ASP A 535 13.78 -25.45 -1.14
N VAL A 536 13.35 -26.50 -0.47
CA VAL A 536 12.74 -27.67 -1.10
C VAL A 536 11.37 -27.88 -0.50
N TYR A 537 10.35 -27.77 -1.31
CA TYR A 537 8.99 -28.14 -0.95
C TYR A 537 8.65 -29.48 -1.63
N ASP A 538 8.32 -30.52 -0.85
CA ASP A 538 7.94 -31.84 -1.36
C ASP A 538 8.95 -32.44 -2.36
N GLY A 539 10.25 -32.27 -2.07
CA GLY A 539 11.34 -32.77 -2.90
C GLY A 539 11.68 -31.94 -4.14
N GLN A 540 11.07 -30.74 -4.29
CA GLN A 540 11.36 -29.84 -5.41
C GLN A 540 11.93 -28.52 -4.92
N THR A 541 13.04 -28.11 -5.52
CA THR A 541 13.61 -26.78 -5.34
C THR A 541 12.89 -25.79 -6.26
N TYR A 542 12.56 -24.62 -5.75
CA TYR A 542 11.98 -23.50 -6.52
C TYR A 542 12.75 -22.20 -6.23
N ALA A 543 12.31 -21.08 -6.78
CA ALA A 543 12.93 -19.76 -6.63
C ALA A 543 14.44 -19.71 -7.02
N THR A 544 14.89 -20.64 -7.88
CA THR A 544 16.31 -20.74 -8.26
C THR A 544 16.86 -19.54 -9.02
N TYR A 545 15.99 -18.66 -9.54
CA TYR A 545 16.36 -17.39 -10.16
C TYR A 545 16.91 -16.38 -9.14
N LEU A 546 16.65 -16.55 -7.85
CA LEU A 546 17.18 -15.69 -6.78
C LEU A 546 18.71 -15.81 -6.62
N LYS A 547 19.35 -16.80 -7.26
CA LYS A 547 20.82 -16.86 -7.37
C LYS A 547 21.43 -15.59 -7.99
N ASP A 548 20.65 -14.89 -8.82
CA ASP A 548 21.08 -13.67 -9.52
C ASP A 548 20.64 -12.40 -8.77
N ALA A 549 19.93 -12.56 -7.65
CA ALA A 549 19.41 -11.47 -6.83
C ALA A 549 20.50 -10.87 -5.93
N HIS A 550 20.49 -9.54 -5.82
CA HIS A 550 21.41 -8.83 -4.94
C HIS A 550 20.89 -7.44 -4.58
N TYR A 551 20.82 -7.15 -3.29
CA TYR A 551 20.50 -5.82 -2.77
C TYR A 551 21.77 -5.03 -2.47
N THR A 552 21.92 -3.88 -3.07
CA THR A 552 23.09 -3.00 -2.91
C THR A 552 22.76 -1.86 -1.96
N ALA A 553 23.39 -1.88 -0.77
CA ALA A 553 23.30 -0.79 0.19
C ALA A 553 23.82 0.53 -0.39
N GLY A 554 23.18 1.64 -0.05
CA GLY A 554 23.50 2.97 -0.58
C GLY A 554 22.95 3.23 -2.00
N LYS A 555 22.21 2.27 -2.57
CA LYS A 555 21.51 2.40 -3.85
C LYS A 555 20.04 2.02 -3.71
N ASN A 556 19.77 0.79 -3.26
CA ASN A 556 18.46 0.17 -3.34
C ASN A 556 17.50 0.58 -2.21
N GLU A 557 17.91 1.45 -1.29
CA GLU A 557 17.02 1.98 -0.25
C GLU A 557 15.83 2.75 -0.84
N PHE A 558 16.01 3.35 -2.01
CA PHE A 558 14.95 4.02 -2.76
C PHE A 558 14.93 3.57 -4.21
N TYR A 559 13.75 3.57 -4.80
CA TYR A 559 13.58 3.29 -6.21
C TYR A 559 14.08 4.47 -7.06
N PRO A 560 14.50 4.23 -8.30
CA PRO A 560 14.95 5.30 -9.18
C PRO A 560 13.78 6.18 -9.63
N ILE A 561 14.09 7.46 -9.93
CA ILE A 561 13.16 8.28 -10.70
C ILE A 561 13.03 7.65 -12.09
N PRO A 562 11.80 7.47 -12.62
CA PRO A 562 11.60 6.86 -13.93
C PRO A 562 12.32 7.62 -15.03
N TYR A 563 12.89 6.87 -15.98
CA TYR A 563 13.66 7.44 -17.08
C TYR A 563 12.88 8.48 -17.88
N ASN A 564 11.60 8.20 -18.19
CA ASN A 564 10.78 9.12 -18.95
C ASN A 564 10.60 10.46 -18.26
N GLN A 565 10.51 10.48 -16.92
CA GLN A 565 10.37 11.72 -16.16
C GLN A 565 11.64 12.58 -16.22
N LEU A 566 12.82 11.96 -16.23
CA LEU A 566 14.09 12.64 -16.44
C LEU A 566 14.23 13.16 -17.89
N TYR A 567 13.70 12.39 -18.84
CA TYR A 567 13.75 12.72 -20.26
C TYR A 567 12.83 13.89 -20.63
N TYR A 568 11.61 13.94 -20.05
CA TYR A 568 10.64 15.01 -20.34
C TYR A 568 11.07 16.38 -19.80
N VAL A 569 11.87 16.43 -18.75
CA VAL A 569 12.35 17.68 -18.10
C VAL A 569 13.87 17.64 -17.91
N PRO A 570 14.65 17.70 -19.00
CA PRO A 570 16.12 17.52 -18.93
C PRO A 570 16.78 18.51 -17.98
N GLY A 571 17.52 18.00 -16.99
CA GLY A 571 18.27 18.80 -16.02
C GLY A 571 17.42 19.38 -14.87
N LEU A 572 16.11 19.20 -14.88
CA LEU A 572 15.23 19.66 -13.80
C LEU A 572 15.26 18.69 -12.61
N TYR A 573 15.18 17.37 -12.88
CA TYR A 573 15.21 16.35 -11.84
C TYR A 573 16.58 15.69 -11.73
N LYS A 574 17.01 15.45 -10.50
CA LYS A 574 18.21 14.69 -10.16
C LYS A 574 17.83 13.26 -9.79
N GLN A 575 18.50 12.30 -10.41
CA GLN A 575 18.33 10.88 -10.11
C GLN A 575 18.77 10.55 -8.67
N ASN A 576 18.18 9.53 -8.09
CA ASN A 576 18.58 8.96 -6.81
C ASN A 576 20.01 8.40 -6.89
N LYS A 577 20.65 8.36 -5.72
CA LYS A 577 22.04 7.94 -5.58
C LYS A 577 22.30 6.57 -6.23
N ASN A 578 23.34 6.49 -7.04
CA ASN A 578 23.84 5.27 -7.69
C ASN A 578 22.92 4.64 -8.76
N TYR A 579 21.92 5.40 -9.27
CA TYR A 579 21.14 5.03 -10.45
C TYR A 579 21.52 5.80 -11.70
#